data_50f51f466084e34ac1572de21a352a22
#
_entry.id   50f51f466084e34ac1572de21a352a22
#
_cell.length_a   1.000
_cell.length_b   1.000
_cell.length_c   1.000
_cell.angle_alpha   90.00
_cell.angle_beta   90.00
_cell.angle_gamma   90.00
#
_symmetry.space_group_name_H-M   'P 1'
#
loop_
_entity.id
_entity.type
_entity.pdbx_description
1 polymer ?
#
loop_
_entity_poly.entity_id
_entity_poly.type
_entity_poly.pdbx_seq_one_letter_code
_entity_poly.pdbx_strand_id
1 'polypeptide(L)'
;MKLKGKVAIITGGSRGQGAAEAKLFAKEGASVIIGDILDDEGEKVANEIEDSGGSAKYVSLDVQNEVDWRNAVKLAITTYGKLDILVNNAAILTLSTIEETTKEEWDKVMDINMWGIVLGTKAVLPEMRKTGGGAIVNISSLSAIIAQPWAAAYHASKGAVRIHTKEAALEFAKDNIRVNSIHPGAIDTDMIRDAYGVERVSEYLELIPLGRMGKSEDIAKGVVFLASDDSSYITGAELTIDGGILIK
;
A
#
# COMPACT_ATOMS: atom_id res chain seq x y z
N MET A 1 -11.89 15.91 -8.65
CA MET A 1 -10.52 15.41 -8.60
C MET A 1 -9.93 15.72 -7.23
N LYS A 2 -9.85 14.71 -6.39
CA LYS A 2 -9.44 14.82 -4.97
C LYS A 2 -7.93 14.99 -4.77
N LEU A 3 -7.13 14.59 -5.78
CA LEU A 3 -5.66 14.61 -5.75
C LEU A 3 -5.06 15.54 -6.81
N LYS A 4 -5.84 16.52 -7.30
CA LYS A 4 -5.39 17.43 -8.35
C LYS A 4 -4.07 18.10 -7.99
N GLY A 5 -3.06 17.89 -8.84
CA GLY A 5 -1.73 18.49 -8.70
C GLY A 5 -0.87 17.88 -7.57
N LYS A 6 -1.29 16.80 -6.93
CA LYS A 6 -0.45 16.02 -6.02
C LYS A 6 0.48 15.08 -6.80
N VAL A 7 1.60 14.73 -6.20
CA VAL A 7 2.56 13.74 -6.72
C VAL A 7 2.66 12.59 -5.71
N ALA A 8 2.49 11.37 -6.20
CA ALA A 8 2.46 10.18 -5.38
C ALA A 8 3.49 9.14 -5.82
N ILE A 9 4.10 8.43 -4.86
CA ILE A 9 4.78 7.16 -5.07
C ILE A 9 3.88 6.05 -4.56
N ILE A 10 3.65 5.01 -5.36
CA ILE A 10 2.86 3.82 -4.99
C ILE A 10 3.74 2.59 -5.22
N THR A 11 4.00 1.83 -4.15
CA THR A 11 4.81 0.60 -4.23
C THR A 11 3.95 -0.63 -4.48
N GLY A 12 4.51 -1.65 -5.16
CA GLY A 12 3.72 -2.81 -5.59
C GLY A 12 2.66 -2.41 -6.61
N GLY A 13 2.96 -1.40 -7.45
CA GLY A 13 2.00 -0.74 -8.32
C GLY A 13 1.75 -1.41 -9.67
N SER A 14 2.42 -2.54 -9.96
CA SER A 14 2.33 -3.23 -11.25
C SER A 14 1.10 -4.11 -11.40
N ARG A 15 0.47 -4.53 -10.31
CA ARG A 15 -0.72 -5.39 -10.32
C ARG A 15 -1.63 -5.21 -9.10
N GLY A 16 -2.78 -5.88 -9.11
CA GLY A 16 -3.69 -5.97 -7.97
C GLY A 16 -4.12 -4.61 -7.41
N GLN A 17 -4.03 -4.45 -6.10
CA GLN A 17 -4.45 -3.24 -5.39
C GLN A 17 -3.61 -2.04 -5.80
N GLY A 18 -2.28 -2.18 -5.88
CA GLY A 18 -1.39 -1.07 -6.23
C GLY A 18 -1.63 -0.52 -7.64
N ALA A 19 -1.89 -1.38 -8.63
CA ALA A 19 -2.26 -0.93 -9.98
C ALA A 19 -3.61 -0.19 -9.99
N ALA A 20 -4.61 -0.67 -9.22
CA ALA A 20 -5.90 0.01 -9.09
C ALA A 20 -5.75 1.37 -8.38
N GLU A 21 -4.89 1.43 -7.36
CA GLU A 21 -4.55 2.67 -6.66
C GLU A 21 -3.90 3.67 -7.62
N ALA A 22 -2.88 3.25 -8.39
CA ALA A 22 -2.19 4.10 -9.36
C ALA A 22 -3.15 4.68 -10.40
N LYS A 23 -4.02 3.84 -10.98
CA LYS A 23 -5.03 4.26 -11.95
C LYS A 23 -6.04 5.24 -11.35
N LEU A 24 -6.53 4.98 -10.13
CA LEU A 24 -7.48 5.86 -9.47
C LEU A 24 -6.84 7.19 -9.05
N PHE A 25 -5.59 7.17 -8.57
CA PHE A 25 -4.84 8.39 -8.23
C PHE A 25 -4.69 9.30 -9.45
N ALA A 26 -4.26 8.75 -10.58
CA ALA A 26 -4.15 9.50 -11.83
C ALA A 26 -5.51 10.07 -12.30
N LYS A 27 -6.59 9.28 -12.22
CA LYS A 27 -7.96 9.72 -12.52
C LYS A 27 -8.41 10.84 -11.58
N GLU A 28 -7.96 10.85 -10.34
CA GLU A 28 -8.21 11.91 -9.36
C GLU A 28 -7.25 13.10 -9.49
N GLY A 29 -6.39 13.13 -10.51
CA GLY A 29 -5.56 14.25 -10.91
C GLY A 29 -4.16 14.28 -10.28
N ALA A 30 -3.70 13.19 -9.70
CA ALA A 30 -2.32 13.03 -9.25
C ALA A 30 -1.39 12.65 -10.42
N SER A 31 -0.12 13.04 -10.30
CA SER A 31 0.98 12.42 -11.04
C SER A 31 1.54 11.26 -10.22
N VAL A 32 1.73 10.10 -10.83
CA VAL A 32 2.05 8.87 -10.10
C VAL A 32 3.40 8.30 -10.50
N ILE A 33 4.24 8.00 -9.54
CA ILE A 33 5.40 7.12 -9.70
C ILE A 33 4.98 5.71 -9.24
N ILE A 34 5.02 4.78 -10.16
CA ILE A 34 4.73 3.36 -9.93
C ILE A 34 6.04 2.67 -9.62
N GLY A 35 6.22 2.18 -8.40
CA GLY A 35 7.40 1.42 -7.99
C GLY A 35 7.08 -0.07 -7.85
N ASP A 36 7.81 -0.93 -8.54
CA ASP A 36 7.65 -2.38 -8.45
C ASP A 36 8.93 -3.08 -8.93
N ILE A 37 9.05 -4.38 -8.67
CA ILE A 37 10.11 -5.24 -9.23
C ILE A 37 9.70 -5.91 -10.56
N LEU A 38 8.44 -5.77 -10.96
CA LEU A 38 7.87 -6.33 -12.19
C LEU A 38 7.88 -5.25 -13.28
N ASP A 39 9.02 -5.15 -13.99
CA ASP A 39 9.29 -4.04 -14.90
C ASP A 39 8.26 -3.95 -16.03
N ASP A 40 8.01 -5.06 -16.76
CA ASP A 40 7.10 -5.08 -17.90
C ASP A 40 5.64 -4.72 -17.51
N GLU A 41 5.16 -5.27 -16.39
CA GLU A 41 3.81 -5.01 -15.89
C GLU A 41 3.69 -3.57 -15.35
N GLY A 42 4.74 -3.05 -14.71
CA GLY A 42 4.75 -1.69 -14.20
C GLY A 42 4.76 -0.66 -15.30
N GLU A 43 5.55 -0.85 -16.34
CA GLU A 43 5.55 -0.01 -17.54
C GLU A 43 4.19 -0.05 -18.24
N LYS A 44 3.58 -1.24 -18.33
CA LYS A 44 2.24 -1.37 -18.90
C LYS A 44 1.20 -0.55 -18.14
N VAL A 45 1.19 -0.60 -16.80
CA VAL A 45 0.26 0.21 -15.99
C VAL A 45 0.50 1.69 -16.18
N ALA A 46 1.77 2.14 -16.24
CA ALA A 46 2.11 3.53 -16.50
C ALA A 46 1.59 4.00 -17.88
N ASN A 47 1.80 3.20 -18.92
CA ASN A 47 1.31 3.50 -20.28
C ASN A 47 -0.22 3.54 -20.33
N GLU A 48 -0.93 2.60 -19.71
CA GLU A 48 -2.40 2.62 -19.64
C GLU A 48 -2.94 3.88 -18.95
N ILE A 49 -2.24 4.41 -17.96
CA ILE A 49 -2.59 5.69 -17.32
C ILE A 49 -2.34 6.86 -18.27
N GLU A 50 -1.21 6.91 -18.95
CA GLU A 50 -0.88 7.98 -19.92
C GLU A 50 -1.84 7.98 -21.12
N ASP A 51 -2.15 6.81 -21.65
CA ASP A 51 -3.13 6.66 -22.75
C ASP A 51 -4.54 7.12 -22.36
N SER A 52 -4.88 7.04 -21.07
CA SER A 52 -6.14 7.55 -20.51
C SER A 52 -6.10 9.06 -20.19
N GLY A 53 -4.99 9.74 -20.53
CA GLY A 53 -4.81 11.18 -20.29
C GLY A 53 -4.37 11.53 -18.86
N GLY A 54 -3.97 10.54 -18.06
CA GLY A 54 -3.34 10.72 -16.75
C GLY A 54 -1.84 10.99 -16.86
N SER A 55 -1.15 11.00 -15.73
CA SER A 55 0.30 11.19 -15.67
C SER A 55 0.92 10.14 -14.75
N ALA A 56 1.75 9.26 -15.31
CA ALA A 56 2.46 8.23 -14.56
C ALA A 56 3.86 7.98 -15.13
N LYS A 57 4.76 7.49 -14.28
CA LYS A 57 6.06 6.93 -14.66
C LYS A 57 6.30 5.68 -13.83
N TYR A 58 6.95 4.71 -14.45
CA TYR A 58 7.42 3.51 -13.79
C TYR A 58 8.87 3.68 -13.32
N VAL A 59 9.22 3.01 -12.23
CA VAL A 59 10.60 2.83 -11.76
C VAL A 59 10.74 1.45 -11.13
N SER A 60 11.82 0.73 -11.52
CA SER A 60 12.18 -0.52 -10.84
C SER A 60 12.54 -0.21 -9.38
N LEU A 61 11.80 -0.82 -8.45
CA LEU A 61 11.91 -0.54 -7.02
C LEU A 61 11.75 -1.83 -6.21
N ASP A 62 12.85 -2.38 -5.73
CA ASP A 62 12.83 -3.30 -4.60
C ASP A 62 12.73 -2.48 -3.31
N VAL A 63 11.62 -2.64 -2.60
CA VAL A 63 11.37 -1.87 -1.36
C VAL A 63 12.39 -2.13 -0.25
N GLN A 64 13.18 -3.21 -0.36
CA GLN A 64 14.26 -3.53 0.56
C GLN A 64 15.55 -2.73 0.27
N ASN A 65 15.63 -2.06 -0.89
CA ASN A 65 16.85 -1.41 -1.38
C ASN A 65 16.79 0.12 -1.23
N GLU A 66 17.65 0.67 -0.40
CA GLU A 66 17.73 2.13 -0.21
C GLU A 66 18.14 2.90 -1.49
N VAL A 67 18.88 2.27 -2.41
CA VAL A 67 19.27 2.94 -3.68
C VAL A 67 18.06 3.11 -4.57
N ASP A 68 17.21 2.09 -4.65
CA ASP A 68 15.99 2.12 -5.47
C ASP A 68 15.01 3.16 -4.94
N TRP A 69 14.88 3.27 -3.62
CA TRP A 69 14.10 4.35 -2.99
C TRP A 69 14.62 5.74 -3.36
N ARG A 70 15.96 5.95 -3.32
CA ARG A 70 16.55 7.22 -3.76
C ARG A 70 16.24 7.53 -5.23
N ASN A 71 16.28 6.50 -6.09
CA ASN A 71 15.95 6.64 -7.50
C ASN A 71 14.47 7.00 -7.71
N ALA A 72 13.56 6.35 -7.00
CA ALA A 72 12.12 6.62 -7.06
C ALA A 72 11.79 8.06 -6.63
N VAL A 73 12.35 8.51 -5.51
CA VAL A 73 12.18 9.89 -5.03
C VAL A 73 12.80 10.88 -6.03
N LYS A 74 14.01 10.61 -6.51
CA LYS A 74 14.67 11.46 -7.53
C LYS A 74 13.82 11.57 -8.79
N LEU A 75 13.24 10.46 -9.28
CA LEU A 75 12.35 10.48 -10.43
C LEU A 75 11.13 11.36 -10.19
N ALA A 76 10.47 11.24 -9.03
CA ALA A 76 9.33 12.10 -8.68
C ALA A 76 9.70 13.58 -8.73
N ILE A 77 10.83 13.95 -8.11
CA ILE A 77 11.27 15.36 -8.05
C ILE A 77 11.72 15.88 -9.41
N THR A 78 12.47 15.11 -10.19
CA THR A 78 12.95 15.57 -11.50
C THR A 78 11.84 15.67 -12.54
N THR A 79 10.81 14.83 -12.45
CA THR A 79 9.70 14.79 -13.40
C THR A 79 8.59 15.77 -13.01
N TYR A 80 8.25 15.83 -11.71
CA TYR A 80 7.04 16.51 -11.23
C TYR A 80 7.33 17.64 -10.23
N GLY A 81 8.58 17.85 -9.84
CA GLY A 81 9.02 18.96 -9.01
C GLY A 81 8.77 18.85 -7.51
N LYS A 82 8.03 17.83 -7.05
CA LYS A 82 7.66 17.63 -5.64
C LYS A 82 7.25 16.20 -5.32
N LEU A 83 7.00 15.91 -4.05
CA LEU A 83 6.42 14.66 -3.60
C LEU A 83 5.47 14.92 -2.42
N ASP A 84 4.19 14.57 -2.58
CA ASP A 84 3.13 14.84 -1.62
C ASP A 84 2.63 13.58 -0.91
N ILE A 85 2.67 12.41 -1.58
CA ILE A 85 2.00 11.20 -1.09
C ILE A 85 2.92 9.98 -1.27
N LEU A 86 2.92 9.12 -0.25
CA LEU A 86 3.49 7.78 -0.32
C LEU A 86 2.40 6.74 0.00
N VAL A 87 2.25 5.75 -0.88
CA VAL A 87 1.44 4.56 -0.61
C VAL A 87 2.36 3.35 -0.52
N ASN A 88 2.54 2.84 0.69
CA ASN A 88 3.27 1.61 0.97
C ASN A 88 2.32 0.42 0.81
N ASN A 89 2.19 -0.07 -0.44
CA ASN A 89 1.31 -1.20 -0.77
C ASN A 89 2.08 -2.51 -1.02
N ALA A 90 3.34 -2.46 -1.46
CA ALA A 90 4.15 -3.65 -1.73
C ALA A 90 4.18 -4.61 -0.53
N ALA A 91 3.85 -5.86 -0.76
CA ALA A 91 3.86 -6.91 0.26
C ALA A 91 3.87 -8.30 -0.39
N ILE A 92 4.32 -9.29 0.39
CA ILE A 92 4.18 -10.71 0.08
C ILE A 92 3.39 -11.40 1.19
N LEU A 93 2.70 -12.47 0.80
CA LEU A 93 2.02 -13.41 1.70
C LEU A 93 2.68 -14.77 1.57
N THR A 94 3.04 -15.37 2.71
CA THR A 94 3.46 -16.77 2.80
C THR A 94 2.48 -17.52 3.71
N LEU A 95 2.23 -18.78 3.37
CA LEU A 95 1.36 -19.64 4.14
C LEU A 95 2.19 -20.73 4.82
N SER A 96 2.47 -20.54 6.09
CA SER A 96 3.14 -21.51 6.96
C SER A 96 2.62 -21.37 8.39
N THR A 97 2.53 -22.51 9.08
CA THR A 97 2.25 -22.52 10.52
C THR A 97 3.46 -21.99 11.31
N ILE A 98 3.29 -21.72 12.61
CA ILE A 98 4.40 -21.28 13.47
C ILE A 98 5.51 -22.35 13.50
N GLU A 99 5.15 -23.65 13.48
CA GLU A 99 6.11 -24.76 13.52
C GLU A 99 6.89 -24.89 12.20
N GLU A 100 6.28 -24.54 11.07
CA GLU A 100 6.87 -24.68 9.74
C GLU A 100 7.65 -23.43 9.30
N THR A 101 7.36 -22.26 9.90
CA THR A 101 7.99 -20.99 9.52
C THR A 101 9.50 -21.04 9.73
N THR A 102 10.26 -20.89 8.65
CA THR A 102 11.72 -20.79 8.73
C THR A 102 12.18 -19.36 9.01
N LYS A 103 13.44 -19.21 9.45
CA LYS A 103 14.04 -17.88 9.66
C LYS A 103 14.14 -17.10 8.36
N GLU A 104 14.45 -17.78 7.25
CA GLU A 104 14.57 -17.20 5.92
C GLU A 104 13.23 -16.67 5.42
N GLU A 105 12.16 -17.44 5.61
CA GLU A 105 10.80 -17.00 5.28
C GLU A 105 10.38 -15.80 6.13
N TRP A 106 10.61 -15.89 7.43
CA TRP A 106 10.31 -14.81 8.37
C TRP A 106 11.01 -13.52 8.00
N ASP A 107 12.34 -13.57 7.76
CA ASP A 107 13.12 -12.41 7.40
C ASP A 107 12.64 -11.81 6.08
N LYS A 108 12.44 -12.64 5.06
CA LYS A 108 11.94 -12.17 3.76
C LYS A 108 10.61 -11.43 3.87
N VAL A 109 9.66 -11.98 4.66
CA VAL A 109 8.36 -11.32 4.86
C VAL A 109 8.51 -10.01 5.62
N MET A 110 9.32 -9.99 6.68
CA MET A 110 9.55 -8.78 7.47
C MET A 110 10.30 -7.71 6.69
N ASP A 111 11.29 -8.09 5.90
CA ASP A 111 12.09 -7.17 5.09
C ASP A 111 11.23 -6.48 4.02
N ILE A 112 10.36 -7.21 3.35
CA ILE A 112 9.49 -6.63 2.34
C ILE A 112 8.33 -5.85 2.99
N ASN A 113 7.57 -6.51 3.90
CA ASN A 113 6.30 -5.97 4.38
C ASN A 113 6.46 -4.88 5.43
N MET A 114 7.59 -4.84 6.16
CA MET A 114 7.80 -3.89 7.25
C MET A 114 9.03 -3.00 7.02
N TRP A 115 10.21 -3.59 6.78
CA TRP A 115 11.40 -2.78 6.57
C TRP A 115 11.28 -1.90 5.32
N GLY A 116 10.68 -2.41 4.25
CA GLY A 116 10.36 -1.63 3.05
C GLY A 116 9.54 -0.37 3.35
N ILE A 117 8.56 -0.46 4.27
CA ILE A 117 7.76 0.70 4.72
C ILE A 117 8.64 1.71 5.46
N VAL A 118 9.54 1.24 6.32
CA VAL A 118 10.48 2.11 7.04
C VAL A 118 11.38 2.85 6.06
N LEU A 119 11.97 2.14 5.09
CA LEU A 119 12.83 2.74 4.06
C LEU A 119 12.08 3.76 3.22
N GLY A 120 10.88 3.43 2.77
CA GLY A 120 10.04 4.33 1.99
C GLY A 120 9.68 5.59 2.75
N THR A 121 9.26 5.44 4.00
CA THR A 121 8.96 6.57 4.88
C THR A 121 10.20 7.46 5.03
N LYS A 122 11.36 6.91 5.37
CA LYS A 122 12.63 7.66 5.49
C LYS A 122 12.98 8.39 4.19
N ALA A 123 12.78 7.77 3.04
CA ALA A 123 13.16 8.34 1.75
C ALA A 123 12.31 9.56 1.36
N VAL A 124 11.01 9.57 1.68
CA VAL A 124 10.09 10.65 1.27
C VAL A 124 10.07 11.84 2.22
N LEU A 125 10.39 11.65 3.52
CA LEU A 125 10.30 12.69 4.54
C LEU A 125 11.02 14.00 4.19
N PRO A 126 12.26 14.00 3.65
CA PRO A 126 12.95 15.24 3.30
C PRO A 126 12.18 16.07 2.28
N GLU A 127 11.57 15.43 1.29
CA GLU A 127 10.84 16.13 0.23
C GLU A 127 9.46 16.60 0.71
N MET A 128 8.76 15.80 1.51
CA MET A 128 7.49 16.21 2.12
C MET A 128 7.67 17.40 3.08
N ARG A 129 8.75 17.44 3.86
CA ARG A 129 9.07 18.59 4.71
C ARG A 129 9.32 19.86 3.92
N LYS A 130 9.99 19.78 2.77
CA LYS A 130 10.24 20.95 1.89
C LYS A 130 8.94 21.55 1.34
N THR A 131 7.93 20.72 1.07
CA THR A 131 6.63 21.15 0.55
C THR A 131 5.62 21.54 1.66
N GLY A 132 6.02 21.39 2.93
CA GLY A 132 5.19 21.79 4.08
C GLY A 132 4.20 20.74 4.56
N GLY A 133 4.37 19.48 4.19
CA GLY A 133 3.57 18.35 4.64
C GLY A 133 3.37 17.27 3.61
N GLY A 134 2.55 16.27 3.95
CA GLY A 134 2.27 15.14 3.06
C GLY A 134 1.29 14.13 3.65
N ALA A 135 1.06 13.07 2.91
CA ALA A 135 0.25 11.95 3.37
C ALA A 135 0.96 10.60 3.09
N ILE A 136 1.04 9.76 4.09
CA ILE A 136 1.55 8.39 3.98
C ILE A 136 0.38 7.44 4.28
N VAL A 137 0.13 6.50 3.37
CA VAL A 137 -0.88 5.45 3.55
C VAL A 137 -0.19 4.10 3.53
N ASN A 138 -0.26 3.37 4.63
CA ASN A 138 0.31 2.04 4.76
C ASN A 138 -0.77 0.98 4.57
N ILE A 139 -0.58 0.05 3.63
CA ILE A 139 -1.51 -1.07 3.45
C ILE A 139 -1.14 -2.18 4.43
N SER A 140 -1.90 -2.25 5.51
CA SER A 140 -1.85 -3.33 6.49
C SER A 140 -2.72 -4.51 6.02
N SER A 141 -3.52 -5.08 6.88
CA SER A 141 -4.46 -6.16 6.61
C SER A 141 -5.43 -6.33 7.77
N LEU A 142 -6.56 -6.95 7.54
CA LEU A 142 -7.39 -7.52 8.60
C LEU A 142 -6.59 -8.49 9.48
N SER A 143 -5.59 -9.16 8.90
CA SER A 143 -4.63 -10.03 9.59
C SER A 143 -3.78 -9.34 10.67
N ALA A 144 -3.78 -8.00 10.74
CA ALA A 144 -3.17 -7.23 11.82
C ALA A 144 -4.09 -7.08 13.05
N ILE A 145 -5.36 -7.45 12.93
CA ILE A 145 -6.40 -7.26 13.95
C ILE A 145 -6.93 -8.60 14.43
N ILE A 146 -7.24 -9.50 13.50
CA ILE A 146 -7.66 -10.88 13.78
C ILE A 146 -6.68 -11.86 13.17
N ALA A 147 -6.43 -12.96 13.87
CA ALA A 147 -5.53 -13.99 13.42
C ALA A 147 -6.28 -15.13 12.73
N GLN A 148 -5.62 -15.72 11.75
CA GLN A 148 -5.99 -17.00 11.17
C GLN A 148 -4.76 -17.92 11.21
N PRO A 149 -4.90 -19.23 11.33
CA PRO A 149 -3.75 -20.12 11.23
C PRO A 149 -3.10 -20.03 9.83
N TRP A 150 -1.87 -20.50 9.71
CA TRP A 150 -1.07 -20.67 8.48
C TRP A 150 -0.44 -19.42 7.85
N ALA A 151 -0.34 -18.29 8.52
CA ALA A 151 0.34 -17.13 7.95
C ALA A 151 1.16 -16.37 9.03
N ALA A 152 2.00 -17.10 9.77
CA ALA A 152 2.67 -16.59 10.97
C ALA A 152 3.49 -15.32 10.70
N ALA A 153 4.41 -15.35 9.74
CA ALA A 153 5.23 -14.18 9.38
C ALA A 153 4.41 -13.02 8.83
N TYR A 154 3.39 -13.31 8.00
CA TYR A 154 2.51 -12.29 7.44
C TYR A 154 1.71 -11.55 8.52
N HIS A 155 1.07 -12.29 9.45
CA HIS A 155 0.32 -11.68 10.56
C HIS A 155 1.22 -10.79 11.41
N ALA A 156 2.42 -11.29 11.76
CA ALA A 156 3.39 -10.51 12.51
C ALA A 156 3.78 -9.22 11.78
N SER A 157 4.07 -9.31 10.47
CA SER A 157 4.46 -8.15 9.67
C SER A 157 3.32 -7.11 9.59
N LYS A 158 2.08 -7.54 9.37
CA LYS A 158 0.94 -6.62 9.26
C LYS A 158 0.53 -6.02 10.62
N GLY A 159 0.72 -6.77 11.72
CA GLY A 159 0.63 -6.24 13.08
C GLY A 159 1.68 -5.17 13.36
N ALA A 160 2.93 -5.39 12.90
CA ALA A 160 4.00 -4.39 13.00
C ALA A 160 3.66 -3.12 12.18
N VAL A 161 3.16 -3.24 10.95
CA VAL A 161 2.70 -2.10 10.13
C VAL A 161 1.63 -1.29 10.85
N ARG A 162 0.68 -1.98 11.50
CA ARG A 162 -0.41 -1.35 12.25
C ARG A 162 0.09 -0.42 13.34
N ILE A 163 0.99 -0.89 14.21
CA ILE A 163 1.48 -0.07 15.33
C ILE A 163 2.51 0.96 14.86
N HIS A 164 3.37 0.62 13.90
CA HIS A 164 4.32 1.56 13.31
C HIS A 164 3.63 2.76 12.66
N THR A 165 2.48 2.57 12.03
CA THR A 165 1.67 3.67 11.48
C THR A 165 1.30 4.71 12.53
N LYS A 166 0.91 4.27 13.74
CA LYS A 166 0.55 5.17 14.84
C LYS A 166 1.76 5.90 15.41
N GLU A 167 2.87 5.21 15.54
CA GLU A 167 4.14 5.82 15.95
C GLU A 167 4.57 6.90 14.96
N ALA A 168 4.63 6.58 13.66
CA ALA A 168 4.97 7.52 12.60
C ALA A 168 4.00 8.72 12.54
N ALA A 169 2.70 8.49 12.78
CA ALA A 169 1.71 9.56 12.84
C ALA A 169 2.00 10.56 13.96
N LEU A 170 2.42 10.10 15.13
CA LEU A 170 2.82 10.96 16.26
C LEU A 170 4.12 11.70 15.98
N GLU A 171 5.12 11.01 15.42
CA GLU A 171 6.43 11.58 15.15
C GLU A 171 6.38 12.70 14.12
N PHE A 172 5.60 12.51 13.03
CA PHE A 172 5.60 13.41 11.87
C PHE A 172 4.45 14.43 11.87
N ALA A 173 3.56 14.43 12.86
CA ALA A 173 2.48 15.41 12.97
C ALA A 173 2.99 16.86 13.00
N LYS A 174 4.13 17.11 13.66
CA LYS A 174 4.78 18.41 13.70
C LYS A 174 5.26 18.92 12.33
N ASP A 175 5.49 18.01 11.39
CA ASP A 175 5.90 18.29 10.01
C ASP A 175 4.68 18.40 9.07
N ASN A 176 3.45 18.38 9.61
CA ASN A 176 2.19 18.34 8.84
C ASN A 176 2.11 17.13 7.89
N ILE A 177 2.71 15.99 8.28
CA ILE A 177 2.65 14.74 7.55
C ILE A 177 1.69 13.81 8.27
N ARG A 178 0.61 13.41 7.59
CA ARG A 178 -0.38 12.47 8.11
C ARG A 178 0.03 11.05 7.74
N VAL A 179 -0.09 10.11 8.67
CA VAL A 179 0.21 8.70 8.43
C VAL A 179 -0.96 7.86 8.90
N ASN A 180 -1.56 7.09 7.99
CA ASN A 180 -2.72 6.26 8.28
C ASN A 180 -2.55 4.86 7.69
N SER A 181 -3.30 3.88 8.18
CA SER A 181 -3.32 2.53 7.64
C SER A 181 -4.68 2.13 7.08
N ILE A 182 -4.65 1.32 6.02
CA ILE A 182 -5.80 0.59 5.51
C ILE A 182 -5.67 -0.87 5.92
N HIS A 183 -6.79 -1.48 6.29
CA HIS A 183 -6.87 -2.88 6.68
C HIS A 183 -7.85 -3.61 5.75
N PRO A 184 -7.38 -4.08 4.58
CA PRO A 184 -8.20 -4.84 3.66
C PRO A 184 -8.64 -6.18 4.27
N GLY A 185 -9.88 -6.59 3.97
CA GLY A 185 -10.34 -7.97 4.17
C GLY A 185 -9.94 -8.87 3.00
N ALA A 186 -10.84 -9.79 2.62
CA ALA A 186 -10.66 -10.66 1.47
C ALA A 186 -10.88 -9.88 0.17
N ILE A 187 -9.80 -9.57 -0.55
CA ILE A 187 -9.81 -8.83 -1.82
C ILE A 187 -9.43 -9.78 -2.95
N ASP A 188 -10.23 -9.79 -4.01
CA ASP A 188 -10.02 -10.63 -5.21
C ASP A 188 -8.78 -10.15 -5.98
N THR A 189 -7.64 -10.77 -5.69
CA THR A 189 -6.32 -10.51 -6.28
C THR A 189 -5.59 -11.82 -6.52
N ASP A 190 -4.57 -11.79 -7.39
CA ASP A 190 -3.72 -12.96 -7.64
C ASP A 190 -3.08 -13.47 -6.34
N MET A 191 -2.63 -12.58 -5.45
CA MET A 191 -2.07 -12.95 -4.15
C MET A 191 -3.01 -13.89 -3.35
N ILE A 192 -4.29 -13.59 -3.33
CA ILE A 192 -5.29 -14.42 -2.62
C ILE A 192 -5.61 -15.70 -3.39
N ARG A 193 -5.73 -15.61 -4.72
CA ARG A 193 -5.99 -16.81 -5.57
C ARG A 193 -4.85 -17.80 -5.50
N ASP A 194 -3.60 -17.32 -5.56
CA ASP A 194 -2.40 -18.15 -5.49
C ASP A 194 -2.22 -18.79 -4.11
N ALA A 195 -2.56 -18.03 -3.04
CA ALA A 195 -2.40 -18.49 -1.67
C ALA A 195 -3.47 -19.53 -1.26
N TYR A 196 -4.73 -19.31 -1.63
CA TYR A 196 -5.84 -20.09 -1.07
C TYR A 196 -6.53 -21.02 -2.07
N GLY A 197 -6.29 -20.87 -3.37
CA GLY A 197 -7.00 -21.62 -4.41
C GLY A 197 -8.49 -21.26 -4.50
N VAL A 198 -9.14 -21.74 -5.56
CA VAL A 198 -10.55 -21.40 -5.88
C VAL A 198 -11.53 -21.95 -4.83
N GLU A 199 -11.24 -23.12 -4.23
CA GLU A 199 -12.12 -23.77 -3.27
C GLU A 199 -12.26 -22.98 -1.96
N ARG A 200 -11.17 -22.44 -1.43
CA ARG A 200 -11.20 -21.63 -0.20
C ARG A 200 -11.82 -20.24 -0.39
N VAL A 201 -11.82 -19.72 -1.60
CA VAL A 201 -12.50 -18.46 -1.92
C VAL A 201 -14.01 -18.56 -1.62
N SER A 202 -14.64 -19.72 -1.88
CA SER A 202 -16.07 -19.91 -1.57
C SER A 202 -16.36 -19.90 -0.07
N GLU A 203 -15.47 -20.46 0.75
CA GLU A 203 -15.59 -20.43 2.22
C GLU A 203 -15.48 -19.00 2.77
N TYR A 204 -14.61 -18.17 2.18
CA TYR A 204 -14.50 -16.75 2.55
C TYR A 204 -15.79 -15.97 2.27
N LEU A 205 -16.51 -16.28 1.19
CA LEU A 205 -17.76 -15.59 0.87
C LEU A 205 -18.81 -15.70 1.97
N GLU A 206 -18.88 -16.86 2.64
CA GLU A 206 -19.81 -17.06 3.78
C GLU A 206 -19.45 -16.21 5.01
N LEU A 207 -18.17 -15.84 5.12
CA LEU A 207 -17.68 -15.01 6.23
C LEU A 207 -17.93 -13.51 6.01
N ILE A 208 -18.16 -13.07 4.76
CA ILE A 208 -18.28 -11.65 4.41
C ILE A 208 -19.76 -11.21 4.50
N PRO A 209 -20.16 -10.34 5.45
CA PRO A 209 -21.54 -9.87 5.56
C PRO A 209 -22.10 -9.22 4.30
N LEU A 210 -21.26 -8.51 3.51
CA LEU A 210 -21.67 -7.92 2.23
C LEU A 210 -21.81 -8.95 1.10
N GLY A 211 -21.55 -10.25 1.32
CA GLY A 211 -21.79 -11.35 0.41
C GLY A 211 -20.91 -11.38 -0.83
N ARG A 212 -19.81 -10.62 -0.85
CA ARG A 212 -18.84 -10.61 -1.96
C ARG A 212 -17.44 -10.32 -1.47
N MET A 213 -16.44 -10.82 -2.17
CA MET A 213 -15.07 -10.33 -2.01
C MET A 213 -14.99 -8.84 -2.39
N GLY A 214 -14.07 -8.13 -1.74
CA GLY A 214 -13.69 -6.79 -2.17
C GLY A 214 -12.97 -6.85 -3.51
N LYS A 215 -13.02 -5.74 -4.25
CA LYS A 215 -12.22 -5.50 -5.44
C LYS A 215 -11.07 -4.57 -5.10
N SER A 216 -10.00 -4.58 -5.89
CA SER A 216 -8.88 -3.65 -5.74
C SER A 216 -9.35 -2.18 -5.71
N GLU A 217 -10.39 -1.83 -6.48
CA GLU A 217 -10.98 -0.50 -6.51
C GLU A 217 -11.70 -0.11 -5.20
N ASP A 218 -12.21 -1.10 -4.43
CA ASP A 218 -12.80 -0.82 -3.13
C ASP A 218 -11.72 -0.30 -2.16
N ILE A 219 -10.51 -0.86 -2.23
CA ILE A 219 -9.36 -0.41 -1.45
C ILE A 219 -8.83 0.93 -1.95
N ALA A 220 -8.63 1.07 -3.27
CA ALA A 220 -8.10 2.28 -3.88
C ALA A 220 -8.91 3.55 -3.51
N LYS A 221 -10.24 3.44 -3.37
CA LYS A 221 -11.09 4.54 -2.89
C LYS A 221 -10.77 4.99 -1.47
N GLY A 222 -10.51 4.04 -0.58
CA GLY A 222 -10.09 4.33 0.79
C GLY A 222 -8.69 4.98 0.84
N VAL A 223 -7.77 4.50 -0.02
CA VAL A 223 -6.42 5.07 -0.13
C VAL A 223 -6.49 6.52 -0.63
N VAL A 224 -7.28 6.79 -1.69
CA VAL A 224 -7.51 8.16 -2.21
C VAL A 224 -8.09 9.06 -1.11
N PHE A 225 -9.06 8.58 -0.32
CA PHE A 225 -9.63 9.35 0.78
C PHE A 225 -8.57 9.73 1.81
N LEU A 226 -7.78 8.76 2.29
CA LEU A 226 -6.74 9.02 3.30
C LEU A 226 -5.57 9.85 2.76
N ALA A 227 -5.30 9.79 1.47
CA ALA A 227 -4.27 10.59 0.81
C ALA A 227 -4.71 12.04 0.52
N SER A 228 -6.02 12.29 0.42
CA SER A 228 -6.58 13.60 0.05
C SER A 228 -6.76 14.55 1.22
N ASP A 229 -7.08 15.81 0.90
CA ASP A 229 -7.39 16.84 1.89
C ASP A 229 -8.75 16.60 2.60
N ASP A 230 -9.61 15.69 2.06
CA ASP A 230 -10.84 15.25 2.75
C ASP A 230 -10.57 14.58 4.10
N SER A 231 -9.34 14.09 4.32
CA SER A 231 -8.88 13.49 5.57
C SER A 231 -7.85 14.35 6.33
N SER A 232 -7.88 15.68 6.13
CA SER A 232 -6.89 16.62 6.69
C SER A 232 -6.78 16.60 8.22
N TYR A 233 -7.81 16.14 8.93
CA TYR A 233 -7.80 15.99 10.39
C TYR A 233 -7.71 14.52 10.85
N ILE A 234 -7.20 13.62 9.97
CA ILE A 234 -7.09 12.19 10.24
C ILE A 234 -5.61 11.78 10.16
N THR A 235 -5.01 11.39 11.29
CA THR A 235 -3.68 10.78 11.38
C THR A 235 -3.66 9.70 12.45
N GLY A 236 -2.92 8.61 12.23
CA GLY A 236 -2.88 7.44 13.11
C GLY A 236 -4.13 6.55 13.03
N ALA A 237 -5.03 6.80 12.09
CA ALA A 237 -6.26 6.04 11.94
C ALA A 237 -6.01 4.69 11.27
N GLU A 238 -6.89 3.73 11.63
CA GLU A 238 -7.02 2.40 11.04
C GLU A 238 -8.34 2.36 10.25
N LEU A 239 -8.27 2.35 8.93
CA LEU A 239 -9.47 2.24 8.09
C LEU A 239 -9.63 0.80 7.60
N THR A 240 -10.58 0.08 8.18
CA THR A 240 -10.93 -1.27 7.77
C THR A 240 -11.86 -1.23 6.55
N ILE A 241 -11.52 -2.02 5.52
CA ILE A 241 -12.31 -2.18 4.29
C ILE A 241 -12.40 -3.69 4.02
N ASP A 242 -13.37 -4.36 4.62
CA ASP A 242 -13.42 -5.82 4.74
C ASP A 242 -14.80 -6.44 4.49
N GLY A 243 -15.78 -5.65 4.10
CA GLY A 243 -17.15 -6.13 3.89
C GLY A 243 -17.86 -6.56 5.18
N GLY A 244 -17.33 -6.17 6.36
CA GLY A 244 -17.89 -6.44 7.66
C GLY A 244 -17.35 -7.70 8.37
N ILE A 245 -16.28 -8.32 7.85
CA ILE A 245 -15.70 -9.54 8.45
C ILE A 245 -15.31 -9.31 9.92
N LEU A 246 -14.67 -8.18 10.21
CA LEU A 246 -14.13 -7.87 11.55
C LEU A 246 -15.18 -7.87 12.65
N ILE A 247 -16.41 -7.54 12.34
CA ILE A 247 -17.49 -7.34 13.33
C ILE A 247 -18.51 -8.49 13.38
N LYS A 248 -18.23 -9.59 12.64
CA LYS A 248 -19.11 -10.76 12.57
C LYS A 248 -18.90 -11.72 13.73
#